data_4fe5f2b0258d3f3814854cc2dfb6fe0b
#
_entry.id   4fe5f2b0258d3f3814854cc2dfb6fe0b
#
_cell.length_a   1.000
_cell.length_b   1.000
_cell.length_c   1.000
_cell.angle_alpha   90.00
_cell.angle_beta   90.00
_cell.angle_gamma   90.00
#
_symmetry.space_group_name_H-M   'P 1'
#
loop_
_entity.id
_entity.type
_entity.pdbx_description
1 polymer ?
#
loop_
_entity_poly.entity_id
_entity_poly.type
_entity_poly.pdbx_seq_one_letter_code
_entity_poly.pdbx_strand_id
1 'polypeptide(L)'
;FSGGSDEYYFKPGLVWTDLSTGKISFRILPPGAIACSAGPMLYISDEAKRLYLEGYLNSIVADRYVKLLCVTLHFQWGDIAKFPVIYNKDNENNVSLLVEDNNVLSKEDWDSFETSWDFTRHPFIKAITKYPNMMDVGNIYLAECYDIWAGECEERFEKLKDNEEELNRIFIDIYGLQDELTPEVEDKDVTVRRADLGRDVRSFISYAVGCMFGRYSPTYDGLAYAGGTWDDSKYNIYKPDADGIIPICDDEYFEDDLSLIHISE
;
A
#
# COMPACT_ATOMS: atom_id res chain seq x y z
N PHE A 1 -0.53 21.47 -21.48
CA PHE A 1 0.16 21.33 -20.19
C PHE A 1 0.29 22.71 -19.55
N SER A 2 -0.58 23.07 -18.63
CA SER A 2 -0.26 24.13 -17.66
C SER A 2 0.57 23.46 -16.56
N GLY A 3 1.82 23.18 -16.86
CA GLY A 3 2.75 22.63 -15.88
C GLY A 3 2.98 23.66 -14.79
N GLY A 4 3.08 23.23 -13.54
CA GLY A 4 3.68 24.02 -12.48
C GLY A 4 5.10 24.44 -12.86
N SER A 5 5.70 25.27 -12.06
CA SER A 5 7.09 25.69 -12.31
C SER A 5 8.02 24.47 -12.33
N ASP A 6 8.88 24.37 -13.35
CA ASP A 6 9.84 23.27 -13.53
C ASP A 6 10.74 23.06 -12.31
N GLU A 7 10.86 24.07 -11.46
CA GLU A 7 11.64 24.03 -10.22
C GLU A 7 11.11 23.04 -9.17
N TYR A 8 9.84 22.61 -9.29
CA TYR A 8 9.20 21.64 -8.36
C TYR A 8 9.20 20.22 -8.90
N TYR A 9 9.59 19.99 -10.15
CA TYR A 9 9.68 18.65 -10.72
C TYR A 9 10.72 17.81 -9.95
N PHE A 10 10.41 16.53 -9.78
CA PHE A 10 11.27 15.55 -9.13
C PHE A 10 11.54 15.81 -7.63
N LYS A 11 10.92 16.82 -7.03
CA LYS A 11 11.05 17.12 -5.60
C LYS A 11 9.95 16.42 -4.80
N PRO A 12 10.25 16.01 -3.54
CA PRO A 12 9.23 15.40 -2.68
C PRO A 12 8.15 16.42 -2.32
N GLY A 13 6.93 15.93 -2.09
CA GLY A 13 5.80 16.75 -1.69
C GLY A 13 4.66 15.93 -1.11
N LEU A 14 3.53 16.56 -0.88
CA LEU A 14 2.28 15.89 -0.55
C LEU A 14 1.39 15.86 -1.79
N VAL A 15 0.81 14.71 -2.10
CA VAL A 15 -0.07 14.49 -3.25
C VAL A 15 -1.41 13.94 -2.77
N TRP A 16 -2.47 14.28 -3.48
CA TRP A 16 -3.82 13.74 -3.26
C TRP A 16 -4.52 13.50 -4.59
N THR A 17 -5.62 12.77 -4.57
CA THR A 17 -6.45 12.55 -5.77
C THR A 17 -7.42 13.71 -5.93
N ASP A 18 -7.41 14.39 -7.09
CA ASP A 18 -8.31 15.52 -7.39
C ASP A 18 -9.79 15.14 -7.34
N LEU A 19 -10.15 13.96 -7.82
CA LEU A 19 -11.54 13.49 -7.89
C LEU A 19 -11.76 12.29 -6.99
N SER A 20 -12.62 12.42 -5.98
CA SER A 20 -13.04 11.33 -5.13
C SER A 20 -14.48 11.48 -4.65
N THR A 21 -15.17 10.35 -4.44
CA THR A 21 -16.47 10.28 -3.78
C THR A 21 -16.34 9.95 -2.27
N GLY A 22 -15.13 9.57 -1.84
CA GLY A 22 -14.81 9.22 -0.46
C GLY A 22 -14.01 10.31 0.25
N LYS A 23 -13.49 9.94 1.43
CA LYS A 23 -12.56 10.78 2.20
C LYS A 23 -11.31 11.06 1.36
N ILE A 24 -10.85 12.31 1.36
CA ILE A 24 -9.57 12.67 0.75
C ILE A 24 -8.42 12.12 1.61
N SER A 25 -7.35 11.70 0.95
CA SER A 25 -6.15 11.20 1.61
C SER A 25 -4.92 11.85 1.01
N PHE A 26 -4.06 12.38 1.86
CA PHE A 26 -2.79 13.00 1.48
C PHE A 26 -1.65 12.02 1.71
N ARG A 27 -0.73 11.95 0.76
CA ARG A 27 0.38 10.98 0.77
C ARG A 27 1.66 11.65 0.35
N ILE A 28 2.78 11.13 0.83
CA ILE A 28 4.10 11.59 0.37
C ILE A 28 4.30 11.19 -1.10
N LEU A 29 4.61 12.19 -1.93
CA LEU A 29 5.16 11.96 -3.25
C LEU A 29 6.69 11.87 -3.10
N PRO A 30 7.31 10.73 -3.43
CA PRO A 30 8.76 10.57 -3.30
C PRO A 30 9.52 11.44 -4.30
N PRO A 31 10.82 11.72 -4.06
CA PRO A 31 11.66 12.38 -5.04
C PRO A 31 11.77 11.54 -6.32
N GLY A 32 11.91 12.20 -7.46
CA GLY A 32 12.00 11.53 -8.77
C GLY A 32 10.67 11.36 -9.49
N ALA A 33 9.55 11.72 -8.87
CA ALA A 33 8.22 11.71 -9.47
C ALA A 33 7.78 13.11 -9.95
N ILE A 34 6.79 13.12 -10.85
CA ILE A 34 6.13 14.34 -11.35
C ILE A 34 4.65 14.22 -11.04
N ALA A 35 4.09 15.23 -10.36
CA ALA A 35 2.66 15.33 -10.15
C ALA A 35 1.92 15.69 -11.44
N CYS A 36 0.64 15.33 -11.54
CA CYS A 36 -0.22 15.67 -12.67
C CYS A 36 -1.52 16.31 -12.17
N SER A 37 -2.37 16.74 -13.08
CA SER A 37 -3.66 17.37 -12.72
C SER A 37 -4.62 16.47 -11.96
N ALA A 38 -4.55 15.16 -12.17
CA ALA A 38 -5.34 14.17 -11.42
C ALA A 38 -4.79 13.85 -10.04
N GLY A 39 -3.52 14.18 -9.80
CA GLY A 39 -2.81 14.10 -8.53
C GLY A 39 -2.10 15.42 -8.25
N PRO A 40 -2.83 16.46 -7.78
CA PRO A 40 -2.21 17.74 -7.42
C PRO A 40 -1.19 17.56 -6.30
N MET A 41 -0.18 18.43 -6.28
CA MET A 41 0.92 18.36 -5.33
C MET A 41 1.10 19.67 -4.57
N LEU A 42 1.42 19.54 -3.29
CA LEU A 42 1.88 20.61 -2.42
C LEU A 42 3.36 20.40 -2.12
N TYR A 43 4.20 21.35 -2.53
CA TYR A 43 5.63 21.31 -2.26
C TYR A 43 5.97 21.97 -0.92
N ILE A 44 6.72 21.26 -0.09
CA ILE A 44 7.25 21.74 1.19
C ILE A 44 8.69 21.25 1.32
N SER A 45 9.64 22.19 1.36
CA SER A 45 11.07 21.87 1.41
C SER A 45 11.54 21.28 2.73
N ASP A 46 10.94 21.72 3.83
CA ASP A 46 11.23 21.27 5.20
C ASP A 46 10.50 19.96 5.46
N GLU A 47 11.23 18.90 5.76
CA GLU A 47 10.69 17.56 5.94
C GLU A 47 9.80 17.45 7.17
N ALA A 48 10.22 18.01 8.31
CA ALA A 48 9.42 17.96 9.55
C ALA A 48 8.08 18.69 9.37
N LYS A 49 8.09 19.83 8.68
CA LYS A 49 6.84 20.55 8.36
C LYS A 49 5.98 19.80 7.35
N ARG A 50 6.59 19.08 6.41
CA ARG A 50 5.86 18.25 5.45
C ARG A 50 5.13 17.11 6.15
N LEU A 51 5.80 16.39 7.06
CA LEU A 51 5.20 15.34 7.88
C LEU A 51 4.12 15.91 8.81
N TYR A 52 4.38 17.03 9.47
CA TYR A 52 3.39 17.69 10.31
C TYR A 52 2.12 18.05 9.52
N LEU A 53 2.29 18.61 8.33
CA LEU A 53 1.17 18.98 7.47
C LEU A 53 0.44 17.74 6.91
N GLU A 54 1.13 16.65 6.61
CA GLU A 54 0.54 15.38 6.22
C GLU A 54 -0.37 14.83 7.34
N GLY A 55 0.11 14.83 8.60
CA GLY A 55 -0.68 14.43 9.75
C GLY A 55 -1.92 15.31 9.94
N TYR A 56 -1.77 16.64 9.82
CA TYR A 56 -2.90 17.56 9.89
C TYR A 56 -3.92 17.30 8.78
N LEU A 57 -3.49 17.21 7.53
CA LEU A 57 -4.36 17.08 6.37
C LEU A 57 -5.13 15.75 6.35
N ASN A 58 -4.59 14.70 6.98
CA ASN A 58 -5.28 13.41 7.14
C ASN A 58 -6.14 13.33 8.42
N SER A 59 -6.07 14.32 9.31
CA SER A 59 -6.84 14.33 10.56
C SER A 59 -8.34 14.60 10.35
N ILE A 60 -9.14 14.22 11.36
CA ILE A 60 -10.59 14.53 11.40
C ILE A 60 -10.84 16.04 11.36
N VAL A 61 -9.92 16.87 11.86
CA VAL A 61 -10.03 18.33 11.83
C VAL A 61 -9.99 18.84 10.39
N ALA A 62 -9.01 18.39 9.59
CA ALA A 62 -8.93 18.76 8.17
C ALA A 62 -10.13 18.22 7.38
N ASP A 63 -10.62 17.02 7.68
CA ASP A 63 -11.84 16.46 7.04
C ASP A 63 -13.06 17.37 7.24
N ARG A 64 -13.19 18.04 8.39
CA ARG A 64 -14.24 19.06 8.60
C ARG A 64 -14.09 20.26 7.67
N TYR A 65 -12.87 20.73 7.45
CA TYR A 65 -12.62 21.81 6.48
C TYR A 65 -12.87 21.36 5.04
N VAL A 66 -12.51 20.13 4.69
CA VAL A 66 -12.88 19.53 3.39
C VAL A 66 -14.39 19.63 3.16
N LYS A 67 -15.19 19.16 4.09
CA LYS A 67 -16.66 19.17 4.01
C LYS A 67 -17.28 20.57 3.94
N LEU A 68 -16.59 21.58 4.47
CA LEU A 68 -17.05 22.96 4.46
C LEU A 68 -16.63 23.74 3.20
N LEU A 69 -15.44 23.48 2.68
CA LEU A 69 -14.82 24.28 1.64
C LEU A 69 -14.84 23.62 0.27
N CYS A 70 -14.78 22.29 0.21
CA CYS A 70 -14.79 21.52 -1.03
C CYS A 70 -16.22 21.03 -1.31
N VAL A 71 -17.04 21.89 -1.90
CA VAL A 71 -18.47 21.61 -2.18
C VAL A 71 -18.69 20.70 -3.41
N THR A 72 -17.64 20.33 -4.12
CA THR A 72 -17.68 19.47 -5.30
C THR A 72 -16.91 18.17 -5.04
N LEU A 73 -16.99 17.22 -5.99
CA LEU A 73 -16.17 16.00 -5.95
C LEU A 73 -14.70 16.24 -6.32
N HIS A 74 -14.35 17.46 -6.72
CA HIS A 74 -13.00 17.87 -7.05
C HIS A 74 -12.33 18.56 -5.85
N PHE A 75 -11.20 18.05 -5.44
CA PHE A 75 -10.37 18.61 -4.38
C PHE A 75 -9.24 19.45 -4.99
N GLN A 76 -9.62 20.67 -5.40
CA GLN A 76 -8.70 21.55 -6.10
C GLN A 76 -7.66 22.16 -5.14
N TRP A 77 -6.48 22.43 -5.69
CA TRP A 77 -5.39 23.08 -4.95
C TRP A 77 -5.84 24.38 -4.26
N GLY A 78 -6.66 25.19 -4.93
CA GLY A 78 -7.16 26.47 -4.41
C GLY A 78 -8.08 26.33 -3.20
N ASP A 79 -8.71 25.17 -3.00
CA ASP A 79 -9.56 24.91 -1.84
C ASP A 79 -8.72 24.39 -0.66
N ILE A 80 -7.79 23.48 -0.92
CA ILE A 80 -6.85 22.97 0.10
C ILE A 80 -5.97 24.11 0.65
N ALA A 81 -5.54 25.05 -0.19
CA ALA A 81 -4.72 26.20 0.23
C ALA A 81 -5.42 27.16 1.20
N LYS A 82 -6.75 27.05 1.37
CA LYS A 82 -7.53 27.87 2.31
C LYS A 82 -7.60 27.26 3.72
N PHE A 83 -7.12 26.03 3.91
CA PHE A 83 -7.20 25.37 5.21
C PHE A 83 -6.36 26.12 6.23
N PRO A 84 -6.94 26.47 7.41
CA PRO A 84 -6.17 27.11 8.45
C PRO A 84 -5.21 26.08 9.08
N VAL A 85 -3.93 26.36 9.02
CA VAL A 85 -2.90 25.51 9.62
C VAL A 85 -2.38 26.17 10.89
N ILE A 86 -2.58 25.53 12.03
CA ILE A 86 -1.96 25.91 13.30
C ILE A 86 -0.72 25.03 13.48
N TYR A 87 0.45 25.65 13.34
CA TYR A 87 1.70 24.94 13.55
C TYR A 87 2.10 25.02 15.03
N ASN A 88 2.11 23.86 15.69
CA ASN A 88 2.53 23.71 17.08
C ASN A 88 3.89 23.01 17.14
N LYS A 89 4.91 23.78 17.54
CA LYS A 89 6.29 23.29 17.58
C LYS A 89 6.51 22.18 18.63
N ASP A 90 5.76 22.21 19.71
CA ASP A 90 5.92 21.24 20.80
C ASP A 90 5.43 19.84 20.38
N ASN A 91 4.46 19.80 19.47
CA ASN A 91 3.91 18.56 18.94
C ASN A 91 4.58 18.10 17.62
N GLU A 92 5.44 18.90 17.01
CA GLU A 92 6.05 18.61 15.70
C GLU A 92 6.73 17.23 15.65
N ASN A 93 7.56 16.93 16.64
CA ASN A 93 8.30 15.68 16.68
C ASN A 93 7.38 14.47 16.87
N ASN A 94 6.39 14.55 17.75
CA ASN A 94 5.44 13.47 17.99
C ASN A 94 4.57 13.20 16.74
N VAL A 95 4.06 14.25 16.11
CA VAL A 95 3.29 14.13 14.86
C VAL A 95 4.16 13.52 13.75
N SER A 96 5.41 13.99 13.61
CA SER A 96 6.32 13.44 12.57
C SER A 96 6.57 11.95 12.75
N LEU A 97 6.83 11.48 13.97
CA LEU A 97 7.04 10.06 14.26
C LEU A 97 5.81 9.20 13.93
N LEU A 98 4.62 9.65 14.31
CA LEU A 98 3.37 8.93 14.02
C LEU A 98 3.11 8.86 12.51
N VAL A 99 3.36 9.95 11.78
CA VAL A 99 3.18 10.01 10.32
C VAL A 99 4.20 9.16 9.60
N GLU A 100 5.47 9.17 10.02
CA GLU A 100 6.50 8.28 9.47
C GLU A 100 6.13 6.80 9.65
N ASP A 101 5.67 6.42 10.83
CA ASP A 101 5.20 5.05 11.12
C ASP A 101 4.01 4.69 10.22
N ASN A 102 3.02 5.57 10.08
CA ASN A 102 1.87 5.36 9.20
C ASN A 102 2.28 5.21 7.73
N ASN A 103 3.27 5.98 7.27
CA ASN A 103 3.79 5.88 5.91
C ASN A 103 4.49 4.53 5.67
N VAL A 104 5.24 4.03 6.68
CA VAL A 104 5.84 2.68 6.62
C VAL A 104 4.76 1.61 6.55
N LEU A 105 3.78 1.64 7.47
CA LEU A 105 2.68 0.65 7.50
C LEU A 105 1.88 0.63 6.18
N SER A 106 1.58 1.80 5.63
CA SER A 106 0.85 1.93 4.36
C SER A 106 1.67 1.41 3.17
N LYS A 107 2.99 1.68 3.17
CA LYS A 107 3.90 1.18 2.14
C LYS A 107 4.04 -0.34 2.21
N GLU A 108 4.18 -0.91 3.39
CA GLU A 108 4.25 -2.37 3.59
C GLU A 108 2.99 -3.09 3.09
N ASP A 109 1.80 -2.53 3.36
CA ASP A 109 0.56 -3.07 2.81
C ASP A 109 0.55 -3.01 1.28
N TRP A 110 0.92 -1.87 0.70
CA TRP A 110 0.95 -1.69 -0.75
C TRP A 110 1.98 -2.61 -1.43
N ASP A 111 3.18 -2.73 -0.88
CA ASP A 111 4.29 -3.52 -1.43
C ASP A 111 4.11 -5.04 -1.24
N SER A 112 3.07 -5.45 -0.54
CA SER A 112 2.69 -6.86 -0.40
C SER A 112 1.99 -7.43 -1.64
N PHE A 113 1.66 -6.59 -2.64
CA PHE A 113 0.94 -6.99 -3.84
C PHE A 113 1.68 -6.61 -5.12
N GLU A 114 1.53 -7.42 -6.16
CA GLU A 114 2.19 -7.27 -7.47
C GLU A 114 1.88 -5.95 -8.19
N THR A 115 0.90 -5.19 -7.72
CA THR A 115 0.60 -3.84 -8.21
C THR A 115 1.64 -2.80 -7.81
N SER A 116 2.45 -3.09 -6.78
CA SER A 116 3.55 -2.23 -6.38
C SER A 116 4.79 -2.44 -7.25
N TRP A 117 5.49 -1.34 -7.56
CA TRP A 117 6.82 -1.38 -8.18
C TRP A 117 7.90 -1.95 -7.26
N ASP A 118 7.68 -1.83 -5.93
CA ASP A 118 8.60 -2.32 -4.89
C ASP A 118 8.20 -3.71 -4.36
N PHE A 119 7.24 -4.38 -5.03
CA PHE A 119 6.89 -5.76 -4.70
C PHE A 119 8.11 -6.68 -4.81
N THR A 120 8.37 -7.44 -3.76
CA THR A 120 9.52 -8.36 -3.71
C THR A 120 9.09 -9.82 -3.85
N ARG A 121 8.29 -10.31 -2.92
CA ARG A 121 7.77 -11.68 -2.88
C ARG A 121 6.37 -11.69 -2.29
N HIS A 122 5.60 -12.69 -2.67
CA HIS A 122 4.27 -12.89 -2.06
C HIS A 122 4.39 -13.13 -0.55
N PRO A 123 3.48 -12.57 0.28
CA PRO A 123 3.52 -12.71 1.75
C PRO A 123 3.60 -14.14 2.24
N PHE A 124 2.92 -15.10 1.58
CA PHE A 124 2.98 -16.52 1.95
C PHE A 124 4.39 -17.10 1.82
N ILE A 125 5.16 -16.68 0.81
CA ILE A 125 6.56 -17.09 0.66
C ILE A 125 7.44 -16.43 1.73
N LYS A 126 7.16 -15.16 2.08
CA LYS A 126 7.86 -14.47 3.17
C LYS A 126 7.60 -15.17 4.51
N ALA A 127 6.38 -15.62 4.78
CA ALA A 127 6.03 -16.37 6.00
C ALA A 127 6.86 -17.66 6.12
N ILE A 128 6.99 -18.45 5.05
CA ILE A 128 7.81 -19.65 5.02
C ILE A 128 9.27 -19.34 5.33
N THR A 129 9.81 -18.27 4.77
CA THR A 129 11.22 -17.87 4.98
C THR A 129 11.47 -17.36 6.40
N LYS A 130 10.50 -16.66 6.99
CA LYS A 130 10.57 -16.10 8.35
C LYS A 130 10.50 -17.19 9.44
N TYR A 131 9.80 -18.29 9.14
CA TYR A 131 9.58 -19.41 10.08
C TYR A 131 10.11 -20.73 9.48
N PRO A 132 11.43 -20.93 9.37
CA PRO A 132 12.03 -22.10 8.73
C PRO A 132 11.68 -23.43 9.42
N ASN A 133 11.26 -23.43 10.68
CA ASN A 133 10.78 -24.63 11.38
C ASN A 133 9.51 -25.22 10.74
N MET A 134 8.76 -24.46 9.94
CA MET A 134 7.65 -24.99 9.13
C MET A 134 8.16 -25.94 8.04
N MET A 135 9.40 -25.82 7.61
CA MET A 135 10.02 -26.72 6.62
C MET A 135 10.44 -28.08 7.20
N ASP A 136 10.71 -28.16 8.50
CA ASP A 136 11.20 -29.39 9.15
C ASP A 136 10.11 -30.48 9.29
N VAL A 137 8.85 -30.14 9.11
CA VAL A 137 7.70 -31.07 9.22
C VAL A 137 7.34 -31.73 7.88
N GLY A 138 8.05 -31.38 6.81
CA GLY A 138 7.88 -32.01 5.48
C GLY A 138 6.62 -31.61 4.68
N ASN A 139 5.69 -30.90 5.29
CA ASN A 139 4.50 -30.34 4.64
C ASN A 139 4.27 -28.93 5.11
N ILE A 140 4.38 -27.95 4.23
CA ILE A 140 3.96 -26.57 4.49
C ILE A 140 2.51 -26.45 4.03
N TYR A 141 1.62 -26.10 4.97
CA TYR A 141 0.23 -25.90 4.64
C TYR A 141 -0.02 -24.42 4.30
N LEU A 142 -0.67 -24.19 3.16
CA LEU A 142 -1.06 -22.85 2.71
C LEU A 142 -1.91 -22.11 3.76
N ALA A 143 -2.70 -22.84 4.53
CA ALA A 143 -3.50 -22.32 5.62
C ALA A 143 -2.62 -21.66 6.71
N GLU A 144 -1.51 -22.29 7.10
CA GLU A 144 -0.59 -21.73 8.09
C GLU A 144 0.08 -20.44 7.60
N CYS A 145 0.45 -20.39 6.31
CA CYS A 145 1.01 -19.19 5.70
C CYS A 145 -0.04 -18.05 5.69
N TYR A 146 -1.30 -18.37 5.44
CA TYR A 146 -2.39 -17.41 5.51
C TYR A 146 -2.63 -16.92 6.94
N ASP A 147 -2.63 -17.80 7.93
CA ASP A 147 -2.83 -17.40 9.34
C ASP A 147 -1.74 -16.45 9.83
N ILE A 148 -0.48 -16.69 9.45
CA ILE A 148 0.64 -15.77 9.73
C ILE A 148 0.41 -14.42 9.06
N TRP A 149 0.08 -14.43 7.78
CA TRP A 149 -0.21 -13.22 7.01
C TRP A 149 -1.40 -12.45 7.59
N ALA A 150 -2.46 -13.15 7.99
CA ALA A 150 -3.63 -12.55 8.60
C ALA A 150 -3.28 -11.85 9.93
N GLY A 151 -2.42 -12.46 10.74
CA GLY A 151 -1.89 -11.84 11.96
C GLY A 151 -1.11 -10.56 11.66
N GLU A 152 -0.19 -10.58 10.69
CA GLU A 152 0.58 -9.40 10.27
C GLU A 152 -0.31 -8.27 9.72
N CYS A 153 -1.36 -8.61 8.98
CA CYS A 153 -2.34 -7.63 8.50
C CYS A 153 -3.12 -7.00 9.64
N GLU A 154 -3.57 -7.79 10.61
CA GLU A 154 -4.32 -7.27 11.76
C GLU A 154 -3.46 -6.38 12.65
N GLU A 155 -2.22 -6.78 12.96
CA GLU A 155 -1.28 -5.95 13.71
C GLU A 155 -1.02 -4.61 13.02
N ARG A 156 -0.85 -4.62 11.69
CA ARG A 156 -0.66 -3.41 10.87
C ARG A 156 -1.90 -2.52 10.90
N PHE A 157 -3.07 -3.13 10.79
CA PHE A 157 -4.35 -2.43 10.79
C PHE A 157 -4.61 -1.71 12.11
N GLU A 158 -4.49 -2.43 13.23
CA GLU A 158 -4.72 -1.86 14.56
C GLU A 158 -3.68 -0.77 14.87
N LYS A 159 -2.41 -1.01 14.52
CA LYS A 159 -1.35 -0.03 14.73
C LYS A 159 -1.58 1.27 13.95
N LEU A 160 -1.99 1.17 12.67
CA LEU A 160 -2.31 2.36 11.87
C LEU A 160 -3.50 3.11 12.46
N LYS A 161 -4.54 2.39 12.86
CA LYS A 161 -5.73 2.96 13.49
C LYS A 161 -5.39 3.71 14.77
N ASP A 162 -4.62 3.10 15.66
CA ASP A 162 -4.17 3.73 16.92
C ASP A 162 -3.38 5.01 16.64
N ASN A 163 -2.48 5.01 15.66
CA ASN A 163 -1.72 6.18 15.27
C ASN A 163 -2.60 7.29 14.69
N GLU A 164 -3.58 6.95 13.85
CA GLU A 164 -4.53 7.91 13.29
C GLU A 164 -5.42 8.53 14.39
N GLU A 165 -5.88 7.73 15.35
CA GLU A 165 -6.64 8.24 16.51
C GLU A 165 -5.79 9.15 17.38
N GLU A 166 -4.51 8.86 17.59
CA GLU A 166 -3.60 9.73 18.34
C GLU A 166 -3.35 11.05 17.58
N LEU A 167 -3.13 10.99 16.25
CA LEU A 167 -3.03 12.20 15.42
C LEU A 167 -4.32 13.05 15.51
N ASN A 168 -5.48 12.41 15.45
CA ASN A 168 -6.76 13.10 15.62
C ASN A 168 -6.85 13.79 16.98
N ARG A 169 -6.45 13.13 18.07
CA ARG A 169 -6.45 13.66 19.43
C ARG A 169 -5.55 14.89 19.53
N ILE A 170 -4.33 14.81 18.99
CA ILE A 170 -3.37 15.92 18.97
C ILE A 170 -3.97 17.14 18.24
N PHE A 171 -4.54 16.95 17.04
CA PHE A 171 -5.07 18.07 16.26
C PHE A 171 -6.40 18.61 16.83
N ILE A 172 -7.26 17.79 17.41
CA ILE A 172 -8.44 18.22 18.14
C ILE A 172 -8.03 19.15 19.28
N ASP A 173 -6.99 18.80 20.03
CA ASP A 173 -6.48 19.61 21.14
C ASP A 173 -5.86 20.93 20.65
N ILE A 174 -5.05 20.90 19.59
CA ILE A 174 -4.44 22.09 19.00
C ILE A 174 -5.50 23.12 18.53
N TYR A 175 -6.61 22.62 17.99
CA TYR A 175 -7.69 23.47 17.47
C TYR A 175 -8.78 23.77 18.50
N GLY A 176 -8.71 23.17 19.69
CA GLY A 176 -9.69 23.39 20.77
C GLY A 176 -11.09 22.87 20.43
N LEU A 177 -11.17 21.71 19.77
CA LEU A 177 -12.43 21.13 19.26
C LEU A 177 -12.88 19.89 20.03
N GLN A 178 -12.44 19.71 21.29
CA GLN A 178 -12.74 18.54 22.12
C GLN A 178 -14.24 18.34 22.36
N ASP A 179 -15.02 19.43 22.39
CA ASP A 179 -16.48 19.37 22.56
C ASP A 179 -17.25 19.06 21.27
N GLU A 180 -16.57 19.08 20.10
CA GLU A 180 -17.21 18.95 18.80
C GLU A 180 -16.78 17.69 18.01
N LEU A 181 -15.56 17.21 18.25
CA LEU A 181 -14.95 16.10 17.51
C LEU A 181 -14.46 15.03 18.47
N THR A 182 -14.52 13.79 17.99
CA THR A 182 -13.95 12.63 18.66
C THR A 182 -12.79 12.07 17.82
N PRO A 183 -11.75 11.49 18.46
CA PRO A 183 -10.58 11.01 17.74
C PRO A 183 -10.78 9.67 17.05
N GLU A 184 -11.85 8.93 17.38
CA GLU A 184 -12.07 7.57 16.91
C GLU A 184 -12.10 7.47 15.38
N VAL A 185 -11.49 6.42 14.85
CA VAL A 185 -11.43 6.08 13.43
C VAL A 185 -12.28 4.83 13.17
N GLU A 186 -13.26 4.92 12.28
CA GLU A 186 -14.04 3.75 11.89
C GLU A 186 -13.19 2.79 11.04
N ASP A 187 -13.35 1.48 11.22
CA ASP A 187 -12.59 0.46 10.50
C ASP A 187 -12.62 0.62 8.98
N LYS A 188 -13.73 1.09 8.44
CA LYS A 188 -13.89 1.34 7.00
C LYS A 188 -13.02 2.50 6.47
N ASP A 189 -12.56 3.38 7.36
CA ASP A 189 -11.76 4.56 7.02
C ASP A 189 -10.25 4.31 7.14
N VAL A 190 -9.85 3.19 7.78
CA VAL A 190 -8.46 2.75 7.84
C VAL A 190 -8.01 2.29 6.46
N THR A 191 -6.87 2.81 5.99
CA THR A 191 -6.45 2.65 4.59
C THR A 191 -5.67 1.38 4.29
N VAL A 192 -5.08 0.74 5.30
CA VAL A 192 -4.43 -0.57 5.13
C VAL A 192 -5.47 -1.70 5.22
N ARG A 193 -5.16 -2.82 4.58
CA ARG A 193 -6.14 -3.91 4.40
C ARG A 193 -5.97 -4.98 5.47
N ARG A 194 -7.08 -5.45 6.02
CA ARG A 194 -7.11 -6.75 6.68
C ARG A 194 -6.96 -7.87 5.66
N ALA A 195 -6.47 -9.02 6.08
CA ALA A 195 -6.39 -10.19 5.22
C ALA A 195 -7.78 -10.62 4.72
N ASP A 196 -7.83 -11.07 3.48
CA ASP A 196 -9.01 -11.67 2.84
C ASP A 196 -8.57 -12.93 2.11
N LEU A 197 -9.05 -14.09 2.57
CA LEU A 197 -8.62 -15.38 2.05
C LEU A 197 -8.79 -15.49 0.53
N GLY A 198 -9.94 -15.05 0.02
CA GLY A 198 -10.24 -15.17 -1.41
C GLY A 198 -9.36 -14.26 -2.27
N ARG A 199 -9.09 -13.03 -1.82
CA ARG A 199 -8.18 -12.09 -2.49
C ARG A 199 -6.74 -12.60 -2.44
N ASP A 200 -6.30 -13.01 -1.26
CA ASP A 200 -4.89 -13.29 -0.98
C ASP A 200 -4.45 -14.61 -1.61
N VAL A 201 -5.34 -15.62 -1.65
CA VAL A 201 -5.10 -16.87 -2.43
C VAL A 201 -5.06 -16.58 -3.93
N ARG A 202 -5.95 -15.75 -4.47
CA ARG A 202 -5.87 -15.36 -5.89
C ARG A 202 -4.58 -14.62 -6.23
N SER A 203 -4.12 -13.73 -5.33
CA SER A 203 -2.83 -13.06 -5.47
C SER A 203 -1.67 -14.06 -5.44
N PHE A 204 -1.74 -15.07 -4.57
CA PHE A 204 -0.73 -16.13 -4.52
C PHE A 204 -0.70 -16.97 -5.81
N ILE A 205 -1.86 -17.33 -6.36
CA ILE A 205 -1.95 -18.04 -7.64
C ILE A 205 -1.32 -17.18 -8.76
N SER A 206 -1.62 -15.88 -8.82
CA SER A 206 -1.00 -14.96 -9.79
C SER A 206 0.52 -14.96 -9.68
N TYR A 207 1.04 -14.84 -8.45
CA TYR A 207 2.48 -14.91 -8.19
C TYR A 207 3.09 -16.27 -8.61
N ALA A 208 2.42 -17.38 -8.28
CA ALA A 208 2.87 -18.72 -8.67
C ALA A 208 2.95 -18.88 -10.19
N VAL A 209 1.94 -18.42 -10.93
CA VAL A 209 1.96 -18.37 -12.41
C VAL A 209 3.11 -17.48 -12.89
N GLY A 210 3.35 -16.33 -12.25
CA GLY A 210 4.50 -15.47 -12.54
C GLY A 210 5.84 -16.20 -12.35
N CYS A 211 5.96 -17.06 -11.33
CA CYS A 211 7.13 -17.91 -11.13
C CYS A 211 7.28 -18.96 -12.25
N MET A 212 6.18 -19.59 -12.68
CA MET A 212 6.19 -20.59 -13.76
C MET A 212 6.72 -20.00 -15.07
N PHE A 213 6.39 -18.75 -15.36
CA PHE A 213 6.89 -18.01 -16.53
C PHE A 213 8.23 -17.29 -16.31
N GLY A 214 8.85 -17.46 -15.14
CA GLY A 214 10.14 -16.84 -14.84
C GLY A 214 10.09 -15.34 -14.50
N ARG A 215 8.90 -14.74 -14.40
CA ARG A 215 8.75 -13.34 -13.99
C ARG A 215 9.25 -13.11 -12.58
N TYR A 216 8.96 -14.05 -11.70
CA TYR A 216 9.41 -14.08 -10.30
C TYR A 216 10.19 -15.34 -9.99
N SER A 217 10.87 -15.34 -8.86
CA SER A 217 11.48 -16.54 -8.28
C SER A 217 11.28 -16.52 -6.76
N PRO A 218 10.93 -17.65 -6.14
CA PRO A 218 10.75 -17.71 -4.68
C PRO A 218 12.01 -17.34 -3.87
N THR A 219 13.17 -17.41 -4.50
CA THR A 219 14.48 -17.14 -3.88
C THR A 219 15.12 -15.81 -4.28
N TYR A 220 14.46 -15.04 -5.14
CA TYR A 220 14.96 -13.76 -5.63
C TYR A 220 13.93 -12.65 -5.38
N ASP A 221 14.35 -11.52 -4.82
CA ASP A 221 13.47 -10.40 -4.52
C ASP A 221 13.14 -9.58 -5.77
N GLY A 222 11.85 -9.32 -5.99
CA GLY A 222 11.36 -8.53 -7.09
C GLY A 222 11.29 -9.30 -8.41
N LEU A 223 11.39 -8.58 -9.54
CA LEU A 223 11.33 -9.17 -10.88
C LEU A 223 12.61 -9.93 -11.19
N ALA A 224 12.49 -11.25 -11.35
CA ALA A 224 13.60 -12.09 -11.80
C ALA A 224 13.89 -11.85 -13.29
N TYR A 225 12.82 -11.80 -14.11
CA TYR A 225 12.91 -11.51 -15.55
C TYR A 225 11.72 -10.65 -16.01
N ALA A 226 12.03 -9.59 -16.71
CA ALA A 226 11.05 -8.70 -17.35
C ALA A 226 11.50 -8.27 -18.77
N GLY A 227 12.32 -9.12 -19.43
CA GLY A 227 12.96 -8.85 -20.72
C GLY A 227 14.47 -8.63 -20.61
N GLY A 228 15.17 -8.64 -21.74
CA GLY A 228 16.63 -8.52 -21.79
C GLY A 228 17.35 -9.86 -21.67
N THR A 229 18.53 -9.87 -21.04
CA THR A 229 19.34 -11.08 -20.89
C THR A 229 18.81 -11.96 -19.76
N TRP A 230 18.60 -13.24 -20.06
CA TRP A 230 18.22 -14.24 -19.09
C TRP A 230 19.36 -14.53 -18.10
N ASP A 231 19.04 -14.72 -16.82
CA ASP A 231 19.99 -15.01 -15.75
C ASP A 231 19.52 -16.23 -14.92
N ASP A 232 20.09 -17.40 -15.22
CA ASP A 232 19.77 -18.66 -14.54
C ASP A 232 20.07 -18.63 -13.03
N SER A 233 20.97 -17.77 -12.57
CA SER A 233 21.37 -17.70 -11.15
C SER A 233 20.25 -17.25 -10.21
N LYS A 234 19.21 -16.63 -10.75
CA LYS A 234 18.03 -16.18 -10.00
C LYS A 234 17.05 -17.31 -9.67
N TYR A 235 17.18 -18.48 -10.29
CA TYR A 235 16.22 -19.59 -10.19
C TYR A 235 16.86 -20.82 -9.53
N ASN A 236 16.94 -20.81 -8.19
CA ASN A 236 17.64 -21.86 -7.44
C ASN A 236 16.75 -23.04 -7.04
N ILE A 237 15.46 -22.80 -6.75
CA ILE A 237 14.53 -23.85 -6.29
C ILE A 237 13.67 -24.35 -7.45
N TYR A 238 13.23 -23.47 -8.31
CA TYR A 238 12.38 -23.76 -9.45
C TYR A 238 12.97 -23.10 -10.71
N LYS A 239 13.12 -23.87 -11.77
CA LYS A 239 13.52 -23.35 -13.08
C LYS A 239 12.28 -23.25 -13.95
N PRO A 240 11.91 -22.04 -14.41
CA PRO A 240 10.82 -21.90 -15.36
C PRO A 240 11.18 -22.57 -16.68
N ASP A 241 10.16 -22.94 -17.45
CA ASP A 241 10.36 -23.56 -18.76
C ASP A 241 11.09 -22.60 -19.72
N ALA A 242 12.04 -23.11 -20.45
CA ALA A 242 12.91 -22.33 -21.33
C ALA A 242 12.16 -21.71 -22.52
N ASP A 243 11.04 -22.31 -22.95
CA ASP A 243 10.24 -21.88 -24.10
C ASP A 243 8.93 -21.13 -23.64
N GLY A 244 8.69 -21.04 -22.31
CA GLY A 244 7.50 -20.43 -21.76
C GLY A 244 6.22 -21.25 -21.97
N ILE A 245 6.34 -22.51 -22.42
CA ILE A 245 5.24 -23.45 -22.60
C ILE A 245 5.12 -24.31 -21.34
N ILE A 246 4.01 -24.20 -20.64
CA ILE A 246 3.72 -25.05 -19.48
C ILE A 246 2.94 -26.25 -19.96
N PRO A 247 3.50 -27.50 -19.91
CA PRO A 247 2.77 -28.69 -20.28
C PRO A 247 1.59 -28.87 -19.29
N ILE A 248 0.39 -28.96 -19.82
CA ILE A 248 -0.78 -29.39 -19.06
C ILE A 248 -0.67 -30.91 -18.97
N CYS A 249 -0.53 -31.43 -17.75
CA CYS A 249 -0.56 -32.86 -17.50
C CYS A 249 -1.98 -33.40 -17.72
N ASP A 250 -2.08 -34.57 -18.39
CA ASP A 250 -3.34 -35.30 -18.49
C ASP A 250 -3.71 -36.03 -17.17
N ASP A 251 -2.88 -35.90 -16.13
CA ASP A 251 -3.14 -36.46 -14.80
C ASP A 251 -4.20 -35.63 -14.07
N GLU A 252 -5.33 -36.24 -13.77
CA GLU A 252 -6.38 -35.64 -12.91
C GLU A 252 -5.87 -35.60 -11.47
N TYR A 253 -5.39 -34.45 -11.03
CA TYR A 253 -5.01 -34.19 -9.63
C TYR A 253 -6.20 -33.86 -8.74
N PHE A 254 -7.32 -33.47 -9.31
CA PHE A 254 -8.57 -33.11 -8.64
C PHE A 254 -9.74 -33.70 -9.45
N GLU A 255 -10.76 -34.23 -8.76
CA GLU A 255 -12.07 -34.46 -9.36
C GLU A 255 -12.66 -33.08 -9.69
N ASP A 256 -12.69 -32.70 -10.96
CA ASP A 256 -13.41 -31.53 -11.42
C ASP A 256 -14.52 -31.93 -12.40
N ASP A 257 -15.61 -31.19 -12.32
CA ASP A 257 -16.78 -31.37 -13.20
C ASP A 257 -16.55 -30.68 -14.58
N LEU A 258 -15.40 -30.03 -14.77
CA LEU A 258 -15.05 -29.28 -15.96
C LEU A 258 -14.15 -30.12 -16.86
N SER A 259 -14.74 -30.99 -17.64
CA SER A 259 -14.01 -31.65 -18.71
C SER A 259 -13.50 -30.61 -19.73
N LEU A 260 -12.18 -30.48 -19.86
CA LEU A 260 -11.52 -29.63 -20.86
C LEU A 260 -11.88 -30.01 -22.31
N ILE A 261 -12.55 -31.14 -22.51
CA ILE A 261 -13.05 -31.61 -23.83
C ILE A 261 -14.13 -30.66 -24.39
N HIS A 262 -14.80 -29.84 -23.56
CA HIS A 262 -15.81 -28.88 -24.00
C HIS A 262 -15.25 -27.51 -24.40
N ILE A 263 -13.93 -27.27 -24.30
CA ILE A 263 -13.31 -26.00 -24.68
C ILE A 263 -12.80 -26.04 -26.15
N SER A 264 -12.83 -27.17 -26.82
CA SER A 264 -12.30 -27.37 -28.17
C SER A 264 -13.36 -27.46 -29.27
N GLU A 265 -14.64 -27.08 -29.04
CA GLU A 265 -15.65 -26.97 -30.09
C GLU A 265 -16.05 -25.50 -30.38
#